data_034f21836010643b695a59d7ab7cace1
#
_entry.id   034f21836010643b695a59d7ab7cace1
#
_cell.length_a   1.000
_cell.length_b   1.000
_cell.length_c   1.000
_cell.angle_alpha   90.00
_cell.angle_beta   90.00
_cell.angle_gamma   90.00
#
_symmetry.space_group_name_H-M   'P 1'
#
loop_
_entity.id
_entity.type
_entity.pdbx_description
1 polymer ?
#
loop_
_entity_poly.entity_id
_entity_poly.type
_entity_poly.pdbx_seq_one_letter_code
_entity_poly.pdbx_strand_id
1 'polypeptide(L)' 'MTKEQLEQFKSNYCEMIIDGMDMDCLVQMCHDLLMDSYKDCTEEELKEEILDLYDEDMLNDLMAE' A
#
# COMPACT_ATOMS: atom_id res chain seq x y z
N MET A 1 4.45 -13.10 -6.91
CA MET A 1 4.31 -12.73 -5.49
C MET A 1 3.42 -13.72 -4.76
N THR A 2 3.83 -14.20 -3.59
CA THR A 2 2.95 -15.05 -2.77
C THR A 2 1.86 -14.19 -2.14
N LYS A 3 0.85 -14.85 -1.57
CA LYS A 3 -0.23 -14.15 -0.89
C LYS A 3 0.30 -13.30 0.27
N GLU A 4 1.23 -13.86 1.05
CA GLU A 4 1.84 -13.16 2.17
C GLU A 4 2.64 -11.94 1.70
N GLN A 5 3.38 -12.09 0.61
CA GLN A 5 4.15 -10.99 0.04
C GLN A 5 3.22 -9.90 -0.47
N LEU A 6 2.12 -10.27 -1.09
CA LEU A 6 1.14 -9.31 -1.58
C LEU A 6 0.49 -8.55 -0.42
N GLU A 7 0.16 -9.23 0.65
CA GLU A 7 -0.39 -8.58 1.84
C GLU A 7 0.61 -7.61 2.46
N GLN A 8 1.87 -8.01 2.52
CA GLN A 8 2.93 -7.13 3.02
C GLN A 8 3.10 -5.92 2.12
N PHE A 9 3.05 -6.12 0.82
CA PHE A 9 3.13 -5.03 -0.15
C PHE A 9 1.99 -4.03 0.04
N LYS A 10 0.77 -4.52 0.19
CA LYS A 10 -0.40 -3.68 0.45
C LYS A 10 -0.24 -2.90 1.75
N SER A 11 0.24 -3.57 2.79
CA SER A 11 0.47 -2.94 4.08
C SER A 11 1.52 -1.83 3.98
N ASN A 12 2.60 -2.08 3.28
CA ASN A 12 3.65 -1.08 3.06
C ASN A 12 3.09 0.15 2.34
N TYR A 13 2.28 -0.08 1.34
CA TYR A 13 1.66 1.01 0.58
C TYR A 13 0.71 1.81 1.47
N CYS A 14 -0.12 1.13 2.25
CA CYS A 14 -1.04 1.79 3.17
C CYS A 14 -0.29 2.62 4.22
N GLU A 15 0.78 2.08 4.77
CA GLU A 15 1.61 2.81 5.73
C GLU A 15 2.22 4.06 5.13
N MET A 16 2.67 3.95 3.87
CA MET A 16 3.22 5.09 3.17
C MET A 16 2.19 6.21 2.99
N ILE A 17 0.97 5.83 2.60
CA ILE A 17 -0.12 6.80 2.45
C ILE A 17 -0.41 7.49 3.76
N ILE A 18 -0.52 6.73 4.84
CA ILE A 18 -0.84 7.26 6.17
C ILE A 18 0.29 8.15 6.68
N ASP A 19 1.53 7.73 6.46
CA ASP A 19 2.71 8.49 6.89
C ASP A 19 2.79 9.86 6.21
N GLY A 20 2.26 9.94 4.98
CA GLY A 20 2.18 11.19 4.26
C GLY A 20 1.03 12.09 4.69
N MET A 21 0.14 11.60 5.54
CA MET A 21 -0.99 12.37 6.06
C MET A 21 -0.65 12.95 7.41
N ASP A 22 -1.09 14.20 7.63
CA ASP A 22 -0.90 14.86 8.90
C ASP A 22 -2.06 14.50 9.84
N MET A 23 -2.01 13.29 10.37
CA MET A 23 -3.07 12.76 11.22
C MET A 23 -2.56 12.51 12.63
N ASP A 24 -3.26 13.06 13.61
CA ASP A 24 -2.88 12.96 15.02
C ASP A 24 -3.37 11.68 15.69
N CYS A 25 -4.37 11.02 15.11
CA CYS A 25 -4.96 9.86 15.74
C CYS A 25 -5.62 8.94 14.72
N LEU A 26 -5.96 7.74 15.15
CA LEU A 26 -6.69 6.74 14.35
C LEU A 26 -5.90 6.23 13.14
N VAL A 27 -4.57 6.30 13.19
CA VAL A 27 -3.70 5.80 12.13
C VAL A 27 -4.00 4.33 11.83
N GLN A 28 -4.15 3.53 12.89
CA GLN A 28 -4.45 2.10 12.74
C GLN A 28 -5.81 1.88 12.07
N MET A 29 -6.80 2.69 12.43
CA MET A 29 -8.13 2.60 11.82
C MET A 29 -8.07 2.92 10.33
N CYS A 30 -7.32 3.95 9.96
CA CYS A 30 -7.13 4.30 8.56
C CYS A 30 -6.42 3.19 7.81
N HIS A 31 -5.41 2.58 8.43
CA HIS A 31 -4.68 1.46 7.85
C HIS A 31 -5.63 0.29 7.58
N ASP A 32 -6.47 -0.06 8.54
CA ASP A 32 -7.45 -1.13 8.39
C ASP A 32 -8.44 -0.84 7.26
N LEU A 33 -8.92 0.40 7.17
CA LEU A 33 -9.84 0.80 6.11
C LEU A 33 -9.18 0.72 4.74
N LEU A 34 -7.94 1.14 4.63
CA LEU A 34 -7.19 1.05 3.38
C LEU A 34 -6.93 -0.40 2.99
N MET A 35 -6.55 -1.24 3.94
CA MET A 35 -6.34 -2.66 3.68
C MET A 35 -7.64 -3.33 3.22
N ASP A 36 -8.76 -2.99 3.84
CA ASP A 36 -10.06 -3.50 3.43
C ASP A 36 -10.41 -3.04 2.01
N SER A 37 -10.08 -1.81 1.68
CA SER A 37 -10.30 -1.27 0.34
C SER A 37 -9.48 -2.02 -0.72
N TYR A 38 -8.29 -2.48 -0.36
CA TYR A 38 -7.38 -3.16 -1.29
C TYR A 38 -7.45 -4.68 -1.19
N LYS A 39 -8.31 -5.22 -0.35
CA LYS A 39 -8.36 -6.69 -0.13
C LYS A 39 -8.63 -7.47 -1.41
N ASP A 40 -9.41 -6.92 -2.32
CA ASP A 40 -9.75 -7.56 -3.59
C ASP A 40 -8.83 -7.10 -4.74
N CYS A 41 -7.88 -6.23 -4.45
CA CYS A 41 -6.93 -5.76 -5.43
C CYS A 41 -5.91 -6.84 -5.76
N THR A 42 -5.66 -7.05 -7.04
CA THR A 42 -4.59 -7.95 -7.47
C THR A 42 -3.26 -7.22 -7.43
N GLU A 43 -2.17 -8.02 -7.49
CA GLU A 43 -0.83 -7.47 -7.56
C GLU A 43 -0.69 -6.48 -8.74
N GLU A 44 -1.20 -6.88 -9.90
CA GLU A 44 -1.10 -6.06 -11.10
C GLU A 44 -1.85 -4.75 -10.97
N GLU A 45 -3.06 -4.79 -10.42
CA GLU A 45 -3.86 -3.60 -10.20
C GLU A 45 -3.17 -2.63 -9.27
N LEU A 46 -2.60 -3.15 -8.19
CA LEU A 46 -1.91 -2.33 -7.21
C LEU A 46 -0.65 -1.69 -7.80
N LYS A 47 0.10 -2.47 -8.58
CA LYS A 47 1.30 -1.96 -9.25
C LYS A 47 0.95 -0.86 -10.25
N GLU A 48 -0.12 -1.03 -11.01
CA GLU A 48 -0.55 -0.01 -11.96
C GLU A 48 -0.95 1.28 -11.25
N GLU A 49 -1.65 1.17 -10.13
CA GLU A 49 -2.03 2.34 -9.35
C GLU A 49 -0.80 3.10 -8.87
N ILE A 50 0.18 2.40 -8.35
CA ILE A 50 1.40 3.02 -7.84
C ILE A 50 2.18 3.68 -8.98
N LEU A 51 2.29 3.03 -10.12
CA LEU A 51 3.00 3.59 -11.26
C LEU A 51 2.29 4.80 -11.84
N ASP A 52 0.97 4.85 -11.73
CA ASP A 52 0.17 5.97 -12.22
C ASP A 52 0.27 7.19 -11.29
N LEU A 53 0.26 6.95 -9.97
CA LEU A 53 0.28 8.02 -8.97
C LEU A 53 1.69 8.42 -8.54
N TYR A 54 2.62 7.49 -8.62
CA TYR A 54 4.01 7.69 -8.21
C TYR A 54 4.92 7.30 -9.37
N ASP A 55 6.03 6.64 -9.08
CA ASP A 55 6.96 6.19 -10.11
C ASP A 55 7.45 4.78 -9.82
N GLU A 56 8.30 4.27 -10.71
CA GLU A 56 8.85 2.93 -10.60
C GLU A 56 9.75 2.80 -9.37
N ASP A 57 10.48 3.85 -9.03
CA ASP A 57 11.34 3.84 -7.86
C ASP A 57 10.53 3.64 -6.58
N MET A 58 9.39 4.31 -6.47
CA MET A 58 8.50 4.13 -5.34
C MET A 58 7.94 2.70 -5.28
N LEU A 59 7.56 2.16 -6.44
CA LEU A 59 7.07 0.79 -6.52
C LEU A 59 8.14 -0.20 -6.05
N ASN A 60 9.36 -0.05 -6.52
CA ASN A 60 10.46 -0.93 -6.14
C ASN A 60 10.74 -0.83 -4.64
N ASP A 61 10.67 0.37 -4.09
CA ASP A 61 10.90 0.60 -2.68
C ASP A 61 9.84 -0.10 -1.82
N LEU A 62 8.58 -0.03 -2.24
CA LEU A 62 7.49 -0.68 -1.53
C LEU A 62 7.53 -2.20 -1.64
N MET A 63 8.07 -2.73 -2.74
CA MET A 63 8.19 -4.17 -2.93
C MET A 63 9.43 -4.74 -2.26
N ALA A 64 10.42 -3.91 -1.95
CA ALA A 64 11.62 -4.34 -1.24
C ALA A 64 11.27 -4.65 0.22
N GLU A 65 11.78 -5.75 0.70
CA GLU A 65 11.58 -6.16 2.09
C GLU A 65 12.78 -5.81 2.96
#